data_40f460aae4d9bb01f00e3d64cf4e91d9
#
_entry.id   40f460aae4d9bb01f00e3d64cf4e91d9
#
_cell.length_a   1.000
_cell.length_b   1.000
_cell.length_c   1.000
_cell.angle_alpha   90.00
_cell.angle_beta   90.00
_cell.angle_gamma   90.00
#
_symmetry.space_group_name_H-M   'P 1'
#
loop_
_entity.id
_entity.type
_entity.pdbx_description
1 polymer ?
#
loop_
_entity_poly.entity_id
_entity_poly.type
_entity_poly.pdbx_seq_one_letter_code
_entity_poly.pdbx_strand_id
1 'polypeptide(L)'
;MIHYITIWGENNIGRNLSYSPAGLKKAKYVVDVLSRIDTTKIVSFANGGCKWNGLYRKTTQEWNDDISIEYCFTFGSSNKYVRMIERCINILQMCLYLLHVPKNDVIVFYHERYFKHAIKFLRIFKKEPRIIYQVEEIYTLAGNYSQKMVNEEIQSIKQADAYILVNDIISSILELPPFKPSCISYGAYMPQNDQPYIGESDDRVHVVYAGIFDRIKRGAEMAINACKYLPRNYCIHIAGFGKPEDVNYITSLIQTIRKDSKCEIIYEGCLSGNDYDKLMSKCSIGLSTQTSGEFKYADTSFPSKVINYLSYGLTVVSTKIKVLELCKISDYLSFYSNDTPQAVANAIINCPIIDRQKAKLKIKELDNIFQMQLQNIIQCLKK
;
A
#
# COMPACT_ATOMS: atom_id res chain seq x y z
N MET A 1 20.98 4.32 -15.25
CA MET A 1 20.12 3.18 -14.78
C MET A 1 19.58 3.48 -13.40
N ILE A 2 18.44 2.88 -13.03
CA ILE A 2 17.86 3.00 -11.69
C ILE A 2 17.85 1.61 -11.03
N HIS A 3 18.33 1.52 -9.79
CA HIS A 3 18.32 0.29 -9.00
C HIS A 3 17.25 0.38 -7.92
N TYR A 4 16.17 -0.40 -8.05
CA TYR A 4 15.06 -0.43 -7.10
C TYR A 4 15.24 -1.57 -6.11
N ILE A 5 15.64 -1.24 -4.89
CA ILE A 5 15.94 -2.18 -3.80
C ILE A 5 14.67 -2.42 -2.98
N THR A 6 14.20 -3.66 -2.96
CA THR A 6 12.90 -3.99 -2.37
C THR A 6 12.79 -5.43 -1.87
N ILE A 7 11.65 -5.75 -1.29
CA ILE A 7 11.16 -7.11 -1.05
C ILE A 7 10.14 -7.44 -2.14
N TRP A 8 10.59 -8.11 -3.19
CA TRP A 8 9.75 -8.48 -4.32
C TRP A 8 9.51 -9.98 -4.33
N GLY A 9 8.27 -10.39 -4.33
CA GLY A 9 7.88 -11.79 -4.41
C GLY A 9 6.64 -11.92 -5.30
N GLU A 10 6.62 -12.96 -6.09
CA GLU A 10 5.46 -13.36 -6.90
C GLU A 10 5.28 -14.87 -6.80
N ASN A 11 4.03 -15.34 -6.85
CA ASN A 11 3.72 -16.75 -6.73
C ASN A 11 4.23 -17.60 -7.92
N ASN A 12 4.51 -16.96 -9.05
CA ASN A 12 4.78 -17.64 -10.32
C ASN A 12 6.25 -18.03 -10.56
N ILE A 13 7.16 -17.67 -9.63
CA ILE A 13 8.60 -17.89 -9.82
C ILE A 13 9.14 -19.17 -9.19
N GLY A 14 8.25 -20.04 -8.73
CA GLY A 14 8.66 -21.30 -8.04
C GLY A 14 9.35 -21.07 -6.69
N ARG A 15 9.24 -19.87 -6.12
CA ARG A 15 9.82 -19.47 -4.84
C ARG A 15 8.72 -19.07 -3.87
N ASN A 16 8.79 -19.59 -2.65
CA ASN A 16 7.91 -19.14 -1.58
C ASN A 16 8.58 -17.99 -0.80
N LEU A 17 8.40 -16.77 -1.30
CA LEU A 17 8.97 -15.57 -0.71
C LEU A 17 7.95 -14.85 0.17
N SER A 18 8.43 -14.24 1.24
CA SER A 18 7.62 -13.41 2.13
C SER A 18 7.52 -12.00 1.55
N TYR A 19 6.32 -11.53 1.24
CA TYR A 19 6.06 -10.18 0.75
C TYR A 19 4.68 -9.68 1.16
N SER A 20 4.46 -8.38 1.06
CA SER A 20 3.15 -7.74 1.25
C SER A 20 2.47 -7.54 -0.11
N PRO A 21 1.27 -8.10 -0.36
CA PRO A 21 0.56 -7.88 -1.62
C PRO A 21 0.26 -6.41 -1.92
N ALA A 22 -0.11 -5.63 -0.90
CA ALA A 22 -0.37 -4.20 -1.05
C ALA A 22 0.93 -3.43 -1.35
N GLY A 23 2.02 -3.75 -0.64
CA GLY A 23 3.34 -3.19 -0.89
C GLY A 23 3.85 -3.52 -2.29
N LEU A 24 3.66 -4.76 -2.75
CA LEU A 24 4.04 -5.19 -4.09
C LEU A 24 3.25 -4.42 -5.17
N LYS A 25 1.93 -4.22 -5.00
CA LYS A 25 1.11 -3.43 -5.95
C LYS A 25 1.66 -2.02 -6.10
N LYS A 26 2.03 -1.37 -4.99
CA LYS A 26 2.61 -0.02 -5.02
C LYS A 26 4.03 -0.03 -5.59
N ALA A 27 4.86 -1.00 -5.25
CA ALA A 27 6.19 -1.16 -5.81
C ALA A 27 6.16 -1.35 -7.34
N LYS A 28 5.23 -2.18 -7.85
CA LYS A 28 5.01 -2.36 -9.29
C LYS A 28 4.68 -1.05 -9.99
N TYR A 29 3.78 -0.26 -9.41
CA TYR A 29 3.42 1.04 -9.94
C TYR A 29 4.62 2.00 -9.98
N VAL A 30 5.38 2.10 -8.89
CA VAL A 30 6.55 2.99 -8.84
C VAL A 30 7.63 2.55 -9.84
N VAL A 31 7.88 1.25 -9.96
CA VAL A 31 8.81 0.68 -10.94
C VAL A 31 8.38 0.98 -12.38
N ASP A 32 7.08 0.86 -12.69
CA ASP A 32 6.55 1.21 -14.01
C ASP A 32 6.77 2.70 -14.34
N VAL A 33 6.60 3.60 -13.37
CA VAL A 33 6.93 5.02 -13.54
C VAL A 33 8.44 5.23 -13.71
N LEU A 34 9.28 4.55 -12.93
CA LEU A 34 10.74 4.65 -13.03
C LEU A 34 11.27 4.17 -14.38
N SER A 35 10.71 3.08 -14.92
CA SER A 35 11.13 2.51 -16.20
C SER A 35 10.84 3.43 -17.40
N ARG A 36 9.83 4.29 -17.29
CA ARG A 36 9.56 5.34 -18.30
C ARG A 36 10.58 6.48 -18.27
N ILE A 37 11.37 6.58 -17.19
CA ILE A 37 12.40 7.62 -17.01
C ILE A 37 13.79 7.11 -17.40
N ASP A 38 14.12 5.88 -16.99
CA ASP A 38 15.38 5.22 -17.28
C ASP A 38 15.26 3.72 -17.07
N THR A 39 16.12 2.93 -17.71
CA THR A 39 16.20 1.48 -17.48
C THR A 39 16.26 1.18 -15.97
N THR A 40 15.39 0.26 -15.53
CA THR A 40 15.18 0.01 -14.11
C THR A 40 15.47 -1.45 -13.76
N LYS A 41 16.37 -1.65 -12.81
CA LYS A 41 16.70 -2.97 -12.28
C LYS A 41 16.10 -3.13 -10.88
N ILE A 42 15.16 -4.05 -10.74
CA ILE A 42 14.61 -4.45 -9.46
C ILE A 42 15.58 -5.43 -8.80
N VAL A 43 15.92 -5.21 -7.54
CA VAL A 43 16.77 -6.13 -6.77
C VAL A 43 16.00 -6.55 -5.53
N SER A 44 15.58 -7.82 -5.52
CA SER A 44 14.78 -8.38 -4.45
C SER A 44 15.63 -9.06 -3.39
N PHE A 45 15.52 -8.55 -2.17
CA PHE A 45 16.06 -9.16 -0.95
C PHE A 45 14.95 -9.78 -0.11
N ALA A 46 13.92 -10.33 -0.76
CA ALA A 46 12.83 -11.01 -0.09
C ALA A 46 13.33 -12.26 0.64
N ASN A 47 12.87 -12.43 1.88
CA ASN A 47 13.18 -13.60 2.68
C ASN A 47 12.37 -14.80 2.21
N GLY A 48 12.87 -16.00 2.41
CA GLY A 48 12.09 -17.22 2.28
C GLY A 48 10.97 -17.25 3.33
N GLY A 49 9.93 -18.01 3.07
CA GLY A 49 8.79 -18.14 3.98
C GLY A 49 9.14 -18.77 5.33
N CYS A 50 8.19 -18.79 6.26
CA CYS A 50 8.34 -19.38 7.59
C CYS A 50 8.42 -20.92 7.58
N LYS A 51 8.37 -21.56 6.41
CA LYS A 51 8.55 -23.00 6.23
C LYS A 51 9.83 -23.24 5.43
N TRP A 52 10.53 -24.33 5.73
CA TRP A 52 11.67 -24.75 4.92
C TRP A 52 11.18 -25.18 3.53
N ASN A 53 11.68 -24.50 2.50
CA ASN A 53 11.31 -24.77 1.11
C ASN A 53 12.54 -24.96 0.21
N GLY A 54 13.73 -25.17 0.81
CA GLY A 54 14.98 -25.28 0.07
C GLY A 54 15.77 -23.98 0.01
N LEU A 55 16.84 -24.04 -0.75
CA LEU A 55 17.72 -22.91 -1.03
C LEU A 55 17.36 -22.33 -2.40
N TYR A 56 17.12 -21.05 -2.45
CA TYR A 56 16.87 -20.33 -3.70
C TYR A 56 18.14 -19.61 -4.15
N ARG A 57 18.74 -20.08 -5.24
CA ARG A 57 19.93 -19.45 -5.82
C ARG A 57 19.58 -18.08 -6.43
N LYS A 58 20.57 -17.21 -6.54
CA LYS A 58 20.44 -15.95 -7.26
C LYS A 58 19.98 -16.21 -8.71
N THR A 59 18.98 -15.46 -9.18
CA THR A 59 18.48 -15.52 -10.57
C THR A 59 18.13 -14.12 -11.05
N THR A 60 18.27 -13.90 -12.35
CA THR A 60 17.82 -12.68 -13.03
C THR A 60 16.77 -13.06 -14.07
N GLN A 61 15.74 -12.23 -14.20
CA GLN A 61 14.68 -12.36 -15.18
C GLN A 61 14.47 -11.00 -15.86
N GLU A 62 14.30 -11.02 -17.15
CA GLU A 62 13.81 -9.84 -17.88
C GLU A 62 12.29 -9.80 -17.75
N TRP A 63 11.76 -8.65 -17.35
CA TRP A 63 10.31 -8.44 -17.31
C TRP A 63 9.82 -7.84 -18.63
N ASN A 64 10.56 -6.86 -19.13
CA ASN A 64 10.41 -6.26 -20.46
C ASN A 64 11.75 -5.59 -20.83
N ASP A 65 11.78 -4.87 -21.95
CA ASP A 65 13.00 -4.24 -22.47
C ASP A 65 13.63 -3.23 -21.49
N ASP A 66 12.83 -2.61 -20.62
CA ASP A 66 13.25 -1.55 -19.71
C ASP A 66 13.37 -2.01 -18.26
N ILE A 67 12.89 -3.20 -17.91
CA ILE A 67 12.83 -3.71 -16.54
C ILE A 67 13.43 -5.10 -16.43
N SER A 68 14.43 -5.25 -15.59
CA SER A 68 14.95 -6.55 -15.16
C SER A 68 14.77 -6.76 -13.66
N ILE A 69 14.63 -8.02 -13.22
CA ILE A 69 14.49 -8.40 -11.82
C ILE A 69 15.60 -9.35 -11.43
N GLU A 70 16.38 -8.96 -10.43
CA GLU A 70 17.35 -9.81 -9.78
C GLU A 70 16.81 -10.29 -8.44
N TYR A 71 16.59 -11.59 -8.28
CA TYR A 71 16.29 -12.23 -7.01
C TYR A 71 17.59 -12.67 -6.36
N CYS A 72 17.88 -12.15 -5.19
CA CYS A 72 19.05 -12.55 -4.42
C CYS A 72 18.93 -13.96 -3.86
N PHE A 73 20.06 -14.53 -3.43
CA PHE A 73 20.05 -15.82 -2.74
C PHE A 73 19.28 -15.69 -1.43
N THR A 74 18.41 -16.66 -1.16
CA THR A 74 17.62 -16.72 0.07
C THR A 74 17.17 -18.15 0.37
N PHE A 75 16.63 -18.36 1.57
CA PHE A 75 16.04 -19.62 2.01
C PHE A 75 14.96 -19.35 3.06
N GLY A 76 14.08 -20.31 3.32
CA GLY A 76 13.06 -20.20 4.35
C GLY A 76 13.33 -21.12 5.54
N SER A 77 12.82 -20.79 6.73
CA SER A 77 12.89 -21.65 7.90
C SER A 77 11.83 -21.31 8.94
N SER A 78 11.31 -22.31 9.63
CA SER A 78 10.50 -22.15 10.83
C SER A 78 11.33 -21.74 12.06
N ASN A 79 12.64 -22.02 12.06
CA ASN A 79 13.54 -21.70 13.16
C ASN A 79 13.91 -20.21 13.15
N LYS A 80 13.66 -19.50 14.27
CA LYS A 80 13.95 -18.07 14.40
C LYS A 80 15.43 -17.71 14.26
N TYR A 81 16.34 -18.57 14.69
CA TYR A 81 17.80 -18.32 14.61
C TYR A 81 18.29 -18.47 13.16
N VAL A 82 17.76 -19.45 12.43
CA VAL A 82 18.06 -19.63 11.01
C VAL A 82 17.56 -18.43 10.19
N ARG A 83 16.36 -17.92 10.50
CA ARG A 83 15.87 -16.66 9.87
C ARG A 83 16.71 -15.44 10.22
N MET A 84 17.30 -15.40 11.40
CA MET A 84 18.24 -14.31 11.77
C MET A 84 19.51 -14.40 10.93
N ILE A 85 20.06 -15.58 10.72
CA ILE A 85 21.23 -15.81 9.84
C ILE A 85 20.89 -15.39 8.41
N GLU A 86 19.71 -15.78 7.90
CA GLU A 86 19.24 -15.37 6.57
C GLU A 86 19.20 -13.86 6.42
N ARG A 87 18.70 -13.12 7.41
CA ARG A 87 18.70 -11.64 7.41
C ARG A 87 20.11 -11.06 7.38
N CYS A 88 21.05 -11.63 8.12
CA CYS A 88 22.45 -11.20 8.09
C CYS A 88 23.06 -11.42 6.70
N ILE A 89 22.79 -12.57 6.07
CA ILE A 89 23.22 -12.87 4.71
C ILE A 89 22.60 -11.87 3.71
N ASN A 90 21.31 -11.57 3.83
CA ASN A 90 20.63 -10.59 2.97
C ASN A 90 21.22 -9.19 3.12
N ILE A 91 21.55 -8.75 4.33
CA ILE A 91 22.21 -7.45 4.56
C ILE A 91 23.61 -7.45 3.91
N LEU A 92 24.37 -8.52 4.07
CA LEU A 92 25.70 -8.63 3.47
C LEU A 92 25.62 -8.61 1.93
N GLN A 93 24.73 -9.41 1.34
CA GLN A 93 24.51 -9.41 -0.12
C GLN A 93 24.12 -8.02 -0.62
N MET A 94 23.25 -7.31 0.11
CA MET A 94 22.84 -5.95 -0.22
C MET A 94 24.03 -4.98 -0.16
N CYS A 95 24.84 -5.03 0.88
CA CYS A 95 26.04 -4.20 0.99
C CYS A 95 27.01 -4.45 -0.18
N LEU A 96 27.28 -5.72 -0.50
CA LEU A 96 28.14 -6.09 -1.63
C LEU A 96 27.56 -5.63 -2.97
N TYR A 97 26.24 -5.82 -3.19
CA TYR A 97 25.57 -5.33 -4.39
C TYR A 97 25.73 -3.81 -4.55
N LEU A 98 25.44 -3.07 -3.50
CA LEU A 98 25.45 -1.60 -3.51
C LEU A 98 26.85 -1.02 -3.76
N LEU A 99 27.91 -1.70 -3.35
CA LEU A 99 29.29 -1.27 -3.68
C LEU A 99 29.57 -1.30 -5.18
N HIS A 100 28.95 -2.24 -5.91
CA HIS A 100 29.14 -2.41 -7.34
C HIS A 100 28.22 -1.54 -8.20
N VAL A 101 27.23 -0.86 -7.61
CA VAL A 101 26.35 0.06 -8.35
C VAL A 101 27.18 1.24 -8.89
N PRO A 102 27.13 1.59 -10.17
CA PRO A 102 27.86 2.73 -10.73
C PRO A 102 27.52 4.05 -10.03
N LYS A 103 28.48 4.98 -9.94
CA LYS A 103 28.27 6.28 -9.25
C LYS A 103 27.17 7.13 -9.88
N ASN A 104 26.96 6.98 -11.19
CA ASN A 104 25.97 7.76 -11.94
C ASN A 104 24.57 7.18 -11.89
N ASP A 105 24.41 6.00 -11.30
CA ASP A 105 23.13 5.36 -11.17
C ASP A 105 22.40 5.84 -9.92
N VAL A 106 21.07 5.79 -9.97
CA VAL A 106 20.20 6.18 -8.87
C VAL A 106 19.72 4.92 -8.14
N ILE A 107 19.79 4.95 -6.81
CA ILE A 107 19.35 3.87 -5.95
C ILE A 107 18.03 4.29 -5.28
N VAL A 108 16.94 3.56 -5.53
CA VAL A 108 15.66 3.77 -4.87
C VAL A 108 15.46 2.65 -3.86
N PHE A 109 15.34 3.00 -2.58
CA PHE A 109 15.00 2.04 -1.53
C PHE A 109 13.52 2.07 -1.25
N TYR A 110 12.83 0.93 -1.41
CA TYR A 110 11.52 0.72 -0.80
C TYR A 110 11.66 0.64 0.72
N HIS A 111 10.74 1.23 1.47
CA HIS A 111 10.84 1.30 2.93
C HIS A 111 10.80 -0.09 3.57
N GLU A 112 11.97 -0.52 4.06
CA GLU A 112 12.15 -1.74 4.86
C GLU A 112 13.13 -1.48 6.02
N ARG A 113 12.74 -1.89 7.22
CA ARG A 113 13.47 -1.56 8.45
C ARG A 113 14.91 -2.04 8.47
N TYR A 114 15.20 -3.20 7.89
CA TYR A 114 16.57 -3.73 7.90
C TYR A 114 17.47 -3.13 6.82
N PHE A 115 16.93 -2.41 5.84
CA PHE A 115 17.71 -1.70 4.84
C PHE A 115 18.55 -0.55 5.43
N LYS A 116 18.22 -0.07 6.65
CA LYS A 116 19.01 0.93 7.37
C LYS A 116 20.49 0.57 7.48
N HIS A 117 20.81 -0.71 7.63
CA HIS A 117 22.19 -1.17 7.74
C HIS A 117 22.95 -1.02 6.43
N ALA A 118 22.32 -1.32 5.32
CA ALA A 118 22.92 -1.17 3.99
C ALA A 118 23.06 0.30 3.58
N ILE A 119 22.07 1.15 3.91
CA ILE A 119 22.16 2.60 3.65
C ILE A 119 23.31 3.22 4.45
N LYS A 120 23.41 2.90 5.75
CA LYS A 120 24.53 3.37 6.59
C LYS A 120 25.88 2.90 6.04
N PHE A 121 25.97 1.63 5.66
CA PHE A 121 27.18 1.07 5.04
C PHE A 121 27.53 1.82 3.74
N LEU A 122 26.54 2.05 2.88
CA LEU A 122 26.73 2.73 1.62
C LEU A 122 27.28 4.16 1.82
N ARG A 123 26.74 4.90 2.79
CA ARG A 123 27.23 6.27 3.14
C ARG A 123 28.67 6.31 3.66
N ILE A 124 29.15 5.22 4.27
CA ILE A 124 30.53 5.13 4.77
C ILE A 124 31.49 4.77 3.64
N PHE A 125 31.13 3.80 2.79
CA PHE A 125 32.07 3.20 1.83
C PHE A 125 31.95 3.72 0.41
N LYS A 126 30.89 4.46 0.08
CA LYS A 126 30.67 5.03 -1.24
C LYS A 126 30.53 6.54 -1.16
N LYS A 127 31.39 7.24 -1.92
CA LYS A 127 31.33 8.70 -2.00
C LYS A 127 30.11 9.11 -2.84
N GLU A 128 29.24 9.94 -2.24
CA GLU A 128 28.09 10.58 -2.91
C GLU A 128 27.15 9.61 -3.65
N PRO A 129 26.63 8.55 -2.99
CA PRO A 129 25.61 7.72 -3.60
C PRO A 129 24.31 8.50 -3.75
N ARG A 130 23.63 8.36 -4.88
CA ARG A 130 22.35 9.02 -5.19
C ARG A 130 21.18 8.18 -4.69
N ILE A 131 20.64 8.52 -3.53
CA ILE A 131 19.63 7.70 -2.83
C ILE A 131 18.28 8.41 -2.82
N ILE A 132 17.25 7.75 -3.36
CA ILE A 132 15.84 8.07 -3.14
C ILE A 132 15.28 7.08 -2.12
N TYR A 133 14.57 7.56 -1.10
CA TYR A 133 13.89 6.69 -0.15
C TYR A 133 12.37 6.77 -0.32
N GLN A 134 11.74 5.64 -0.64
CA GLN A 134 10.29 5.54 -0.73
C GLN A 134 9.73 5.23 0.66
N VAL A 135 9.11 6.20 1.32
CA VAL A 135 8.56 6.10 2.67
C VAL A 135 7.10 5.72 2.61
N GLU A 136 6.73 4.54 3.14
CA GLU A 136 5.36 4.02 3.14
C GLU A 136 4.62 4.26 4.46
N GLU A 137 5.31 4.07 5.56
CA GLU A 137 4.84 4.36 6.93
C GLU A 137 6.03 4.33 7.88
N ILE A 138 5.84 4.73 9.12
CA ILE A 138 6.87 4.54 10.15
C ILE A 138 6.52 3.27 10.92
N TYR A 139 7.12 2.16 10.50
CA TYR A 139 6.81 0.81 11.00
C TYR A 139 7.00 0.66 12.51
N THR A 140 7.97 1.39 13.09
CA THR A 140 8.20 1.35 14.52
C THR A 140 7.18 2.13 15.33
N LEU A 141 6.50 3.12 14.74
CA LEU A 141 5.34 3.78 15.36
C LEU A 141 4.08 2.91 15.30
N ALA A 142 3.95 2.07 14.27
CA ALA A 142 2.83 1.16 14.11
C ALA A 142 2.85 -0.01 15.11
N GLY A 143 4.00 -0.31 15.72
CA GLY A 143 4.19 -1.39 16.67
C GLY A 143 4.66 -0.88 18.04
N ASN A 144 4.66 -1.76 19.04
CA ASN A 144 5.19 -1.45 20.38
C ASN A 144 6.72 -1.50 20.41
N TYR A 145 7.37 -0.60 19.66
CA TYR A 145 8.82 -0.50 19.64
C TYR A 145 9.32 0.61 20.58
N SER A 146 10.57 0.46 21.05
CA SER A 146 11.20 1.48 21.89
C SER A 146 11.44 2.78 21.11
N GLN A 147 11.45 3.92 21.80
CA GLN A 147 11.75 5.23 21.20
C GLN A 147 13.11 5.24 20.48
N LYS A 148 14.07 4.47 20.97
CA LYS A 148 15.37 4.29 20.30
C LYS A 148 15.21 3.72 18.90
N MET A 149 14.37 2.69 18.73
CA MET A 149 14.14 2.07 17.42
C MET A 149 13.38 3.00 16.47
N VAL A 150 12.44 3.81 16.98
CA VAL A 150 11.76 4.86 16.22
C VAL A 150 12.78 5.88 15.71
N ASN A 151 13.63 6.38 16.57
CA ASN A 151 14.66 7.34 16.21
C ASN A 151 15.66 6.76 15.19
N GLU A 152 16.06 5.50 15.33
CA GLU A 152 16.94 4.84 14.37
C GLU A 152 16.32 4.71 12.98
N GLU A 153 15.01 4.40 12.89
CA GLU A 153 14.28 4.35 11.62
C GLU A 153 14.22 5.72 10.97
N ILE A 154 13.81 6.76 11.71
CA ILE A 154 13.76 8.15 11.24
C ILE A 154 15.13 8.62 10.77
N GLN A 155 16.19 8.39 11.54
CA GLN A 155 17.55 8.77 11.16
C GLN A 155 18.04 8.06 9.90
N SER A 156 17.62 6.81 9.69
CA SER A 156 17.92 6.08 8.45
C SER A 156 17.24 6.72 7.23
N ILE A 157 15.97 7.11 7.37
CA ILE A 157 15.23 7.79 6.30
C ILE A 157 15.91 9.13 5.97
N LYS A 158 16.32 9.91 6.97
CA LYS A 158 17.00 11.21 6.79
C LYS A 158 18.32 11.12 6.02
N GLN A 159 18.90 9.93 5.86
CA GLN A 159 20.14 9.74 5.08
C GLN A 159 19.94 9.79 3.56
N ALA A 160 18.73 9.71 3.05
CA ALA A 160 18.46 9.80 1.62
C ALA A 160 18.68 11.21 1.07
N ASP A 161 18.87 11.33 -0.22
CA ASP A 161 19.04 12.60 -0.94
C ASP A 161 17.72 13.16 -1.44
N ALA A 162 16.75 12.26 -1.68
CA ALA A 162 15.39 12.61 -2.10
C ALA A 162 14.37 11.57 -1.59
N TYR A 163 13.08 11.89 -1.71
CA TYR A 163 12.02 11.07 -1.14
C TYR A 163 10.84 10.86 -2.08
N ILE A 164 10.26 9.66 -2.02
CA ILE A 164 8.88 9.37 -2.44
C ILE A 164 8.09 9.19 -1.15
N LEU A 165 7.14 10.07 -0.86
CA LEU A 165 6.40 10.12 0.40
C LEU A 165 4.97 9.60 0.22
N VAL A 166 4.45 8.92 1.24
CA VAL A 166 3.11 8.33 1.21
C VAL A 166 1.99 9.33 1.43
N ASN A 167 2.27 10.48 2.07
CA ASN A 167 1.28 11.53 2.34
C ASN A 167 1.94 12.90 2.50
N ASP A 168 1.10 13.97 2.56
CA ASP A 168 1.55 15.35 2.56
C ASP A 168 2.19 15.81 3.88
N ILE A 169 1.90 15.15 4.99
CA ILE A 169 2.35 15.59 6.32
C ILE A 169 3.55 14.80 6.86
N ILE A 170 3.89 13.67 6.26
CA ILE A 170 4.96 12.80 6.77
C ILE A 170 6.34 13.47 6.74
N SER A 171 6.58 14.39 5.81
CA SER A 171 7.83 15.17 5.76
C SER A 171 8.01 16.02 7.03
N SER A 172 6.94 16.65 7.51
CA SER A 172 6.95 17.44 8.74
C SER A 172 7.10 16.55 9.97
N ILE A 173 6.41 15.41 10.02
CA ILE A 173 6.52 14.44 11.12
C ILE A 173 7.94 13.89 11.25
N LEU A 174 8.58 13.63 10.12
CA LEU A 174 9.96 13.16 10.06
C LEU A 174 11.00 14.28 10.20
N GLU A 175 10.56 15.55 10.18
CA GLU A 175 11.46 16.71 10.14
C GLU A 175 12.50 16.58 9.03
N LEU A 176 12.02 16.27 7.82
CA LEU A 176 12.91 16.13 6.68
C LEU A 176 13.49 17.49 6.27
N PRO A 177 14.76 17.54 5.85
CA PRO A 177 15.35 18.79 5.39
C PRO A 177 14.58 19.37 4.21
N PRO A 178 14.12 20.63 4.27
CA PRO A 178 13.26 21.24 3.24
C PRO A 178 13.93 21.40 1.87
N PHE A 179 15.27 21.41 1.82
CA PHE A 179 16.02 21.49 0.58
C PHE A 179 16.15 20.15 -0.17
N LYS A 180 15.79 19.02 0.46
CA LYS A 180 15.81 17.71 -0.19
C LYS A 180 14.52 17.51 -0.99
N PRO A 181 14.63 17.24 -2.30
CA PRO A 181 13.45 17.10 -3.14
C PRO A 181 12.58 15.90 -2.75
N SER A 182 11.28 16.07 -2.86
CA SER A 182 10.32 15.01 -2.58
C SER A 182 9.13 15.04 -3.53
N CYS A 183 8.51 13.89 -3.75
CA CYS A 183 7.22 13.75 -4.42
C CYS A 183 6.29 12.85 -3.60
N ILE A 184 4.98 12.95 -3.86
CA ILE A 184 3.97 12.25 -3.08
C ILE A 184 3.29 11.17 -3.94
N SER A 185 3.22 9.97 -3.39
CA SER A 185 2.43 8.86 -3.94
C SER A 185 1.56 8.26 -2.84
N TYR A 186 0.27 8.61 -2.79
CA TYR A 186 -0.70 8.05 -1.84
C TYR A 186 -0.95 6.56 -2.04
N GLY A 187 -0.69 6.04 -3.25
CA GLY A 187 -0.89 4.65 -3.64
C GLY A 187 -0.50 4.44 -5.10
N ALA A 188 -0.97 3.36 -5.69
CA ALA A 188 -0.83 3.11 -7.12
C ALA A 188 -1.91 3.87 -7.91
N TYR A 189 -1.52 4.89 -8.66
CA TYR A 189 -2.43 5.69 -9.47
C TYR A 189 -2.71 4.99 -10.80
N MET A 190 -3.62 4.05 -10.79
CA MET A 190 -3.96 3.21 -11.95
C MET A 190 -5.48 3.28 -12.19
N PRO A 191 -5.96 4.27 -12.96
CA PRO A 191 -7.38 4.34 -13.33
C PRO A 191 -7.80 3.06 -14.03
N GLN A 192 -8.88 2.45 -13.54
CA GLN A 192 -9.37 1.18 -14.09
C GLN A 192 -10.40 1.44 -15.18
N ASN A 193 -10.37 0.60 -16.21
CA ASN A 193 -11.42 0.61 -17.22
C ASN A 193 -12.74 0.13 -16.62
N ASP A 194 -13.85 0.72 -17.09
CA ASP A 194 -15.16 0.22 -16.70
C ASP A 194 -15.36 -1.16 -17.31
N GLN A 195 -15.53 -2.15 -16.46
CA GLN A 195 -16.01 -3.47 -16.89
C GLN A 195 -17.54 -3.38 -16.98
N PRO A 196 -18.13 -3.76 -18.13
CA PRO A 196 -19.58 -3.81 -18.21
C PRO A 196 -20.09 -4.80 -17.16
N TYR A 197 -20.93 -4.31 -16.25
CA TYR A 197 -21.60 -5.18 -15.32
C TYR A 197 -22.71 -5.93 -16.09
N ILE A 198 -22.45 -7.21 -16.33
CA ILE A 198 -23.40 -8.14 -16.97
C ILE A 198 -24.19 -8.80 -15.84
N GLY A 199 -25.10 -8.10 -15.24
CA GLY A 199 -25.99 -8.59 -14.20
C GLY A 199 -27.35 -7.92 -14.29
N GLU A 200 -28.36 -8.47 -13.64
CA GLU A 200 -29.62 -7.76 -13.50
C GLU A 200 -29.37 -6.44 -12.79
N SER A 201 -29.75 -5.33 -13.43
CA SER A 201 -29.70 -4.02 -12.79
C SER A 201 -30.76 -4.02 -11.69
N ASP A 202 -30.30 -3.89 -10.46
CA ASP A 202 -31.22 -3.59 -9.38
C ASP A 202 -31.09 -2.10 -9.02
N ASP A 203 -32.16 -1.48 -8.57
CA ASP A 203 -32.22 -0.04 -8.27
C ASP A 203 -31.54 0.32 -6.93
N ARG A 204 -30.77 -0.59 -6.36
CA ARG A 204 -30.12 -0.41 -5.06
C ARG A 204 -28.77 0.31 -5.18
N VAL A 205 -28.43 1.01 -4.13
CA VAL A 205 -27.08 1.59 -3.96
C VAL A 205 -26.13 0.51 -3.45
N HIS A 206 -25.19 0.08 -4.28
CA HIS A 206 -24.18 -0.90 -3.93
C HIS A 206 -22.98 -0.25 -3.27
N VAL A 207 -22.65 -0.74 -2.09
CA VAL A 207 -21.56 -0.24 -1.25
C VAL A 207 -20.55 -1.37 -1.02
N VAL A 208 -19.26 -1.14 -1.13
CA VAL A 208 -18.25 -2.18 -0.94
C VAL A 208 -17.26 -1.84 0.17
N TYR A 209 -17.00 -2.82 1.02
CA TYR A 209 -15.80 -2.90 1.83
C TYR A 209 -14.91 -4.00 1.26
N ALA A 210 -13.69 -3.67 0.84
CA ALA A 210 -12.72 -4.65 0.37
C ALA A 210 -11.39 -4.51 1.13
N GLY A 211 -10.91 -5.60 1.76
CA GLY A 211 -9.63 -5.56 2.44
C GLY A 211 -9.40 -6.64 3.49
N ILE A 212 -8.33 -6.46 4.28
CA ILE A 212 -7.97 -7.39 5.33
C ILE A 212 -8.99 -7.31 6.48
N PHE A 213 -9.40 -8.46 6.97
CA PHE A 213 -10.19 -8.57 8.18
C PHE A 213 -9.25 -8.51 9.38
N ASP A 214 -9.28 -7.35 10.04
CA ASP A 214 -8.39 -7.01 11.14
C ASP A 214 -9.22 -6.55 12.35
N ARG A 215 -9.06 -7.24 13.45
CA ARG A 215 -9.78 -6.94 14.70
C ARG A 215 -9.29 -5.69 15.41
N ILE A 216 -8.10 -5.21 15.08
CA ILE A 216 -7.54 -3.99 15.65
C ILE A 216 -8.15 -2.78 14.96
N LYS A 217 -8.10 -2.72 13.62
CA LYS A 217 -8.68 -1.62 12.83
C LYS A 217 -10.19 -1.70 12.69
N ARG A 218 -10.77 -2.89 12.86
CA ARG A 218 -12.22 -3.18 12.86
C ARG A 218 -12.99 -2.66 11.64
N GLY A 219 -12.32 -2.45 10.52
CA GLY A 219 -12.93 -1.82 9.34
C GLY A 219 -14.10 -2.60 8.75
N ALA A 220 -13.97 -3.92 8.57
CA ALA A 220 -15.06 -4.78 8.11
C ALA A 220 -16.21 -4.83 9.13
N GLU A 221 -15.90 -4.91 10.40
CA GLU A 221 -16.88 -4.92 11.49
C GLU A 221 -17.74 -3.65 11.52
N MET A 222 -17.10 -2.48 11.33
CA MET A 222 -17.79 -1.20 11.25
C MET A 222 -18.73 -1.14 10.04
N ALA A 223 -18.29 -1.59 8.88
CA ALA A 223 -19.09 -1.66 7.66
C ALA A 223 -20.32 -2.57 7.84
N ILE A 224 -20.16 -3.76 8.42
CA ILE A 224 -21.23 -4.72 8.65
C ILE A 224 -22.25 -4.16 9.67
N ASN A 225 -21.79 -3.60 10.77
CA ASN A 225 -22.70 -3.06 11.80
C ASN A 225 -23.47 -1.81 11.30
N ALA A 226 -22.93 -1.04 10.35
CA ALA A 226 -23.65 0.08 9.74
C ALA A 226 -24.92 -0.36 8.99
N CYS A 227 -24.99 -1.61 8.52
CA CYS A 227 -26.16 -2.15 7.82
C CYS A 227 -27.45 -2.11 8.64
N LYS A 228 -27.37 -2.13 9.98
CA LYS A 228 -28.54 -1.99 10.86
C LYS A 228 -29.29 -0.68 10.67
N TYR A 229 -28.60 0.34 10.19
CA TYR A 229 -29.09 1.72 10.06
C TYR A 229 -29.33 2.12 8.61
N LEU A 230 -29.03 1.24 7.65
CA LEU A 230 -29.26 1.51 6.23
C LEU A 230 -30.64 1.05 5.78
N PRO A 231 -31.32 1.80 4.91
CA PRO A 231 -32.61 1.40 4.34
C PRO A 231 -32.47 0.25 3.33
N ARG A 232 -33.63 -0.31 2.89
CA ARG A 232 -33.70 -1.50 2.00
C ARG A 232 -33.07 -1.29 0.61
N ASN A 233 -33.01 -0.06 0.16
CA ASN A 233 -32.41 0.29 -1.14
C ASN A 233 -30.89 0.33 -1.13
N TYR A 234 -30.25 -0.19 -0.07
CA TYR A 234 -28.80 -0.39 0.00
C TYR A 234 -28.45 -1.87 0.03
N CYS A 235 -27.28 -2.18 -0.56
CA CYS A 235 -26.66 -3.50 -0.50
C CYS A 235 -25.17 -3.33 -0.18
N ILE A 236 -24.70 -3.95 0.92
CA ILE A 236 -23.28 -3.90 1.29
C ILE A 236 -22.58 -5.20 0.91
N HIS A 237 -21.52 -5.07 0.13
CA HIS A 237 -20.63 -6.15 -0.27
C HIS A 237 -19.39 -6.16 0.65
N ILE A 238 -19.12 -7.31 1.27
CA ILE A 238 -17.95 -7.53 2.13
C ILE A 238 -17.02 -8.49 1.43
N ALA A 239 -15.94 -7.95 0.87
CA ALA A 239 -14.87 -8.72 0.23
C ALA A 239 -13.59 -8.63 1.06
N GLY A 240 -12.86 -9.74 1.20
CA GLY A 240 -11.58 -9.69 1.90
C GLY A 240 -11.09 -11.02 2.40
N PHE A 241 -9.99 -10.95 3.12
CA PHE A 241 -9.29 -12.09 3.69
C PHE A 241 -8.72 -11.76 5.07
N GLY A 242 -8.34 -12.78 5.79
CA GLY A 242 -7.74 -12.68 7.12
C GLY A 242 -7.28 -14.04 7.61
N LYS A 243 -6.90 -14.12 8.87
CA LYS A 243 -6.70 -15.42 9.51
C LYS A 243 -8.03 -16.17 9.58
N PRO A 244 -8.01 -17.52 9.62
CA PRO A 244 -9.24 -18.30 9.68
C PRO A 244 -10.22 -17.85 10.80
N GLU A 245 -9.68 -17.51 11.97
CA GLU A 245 -10.47 -17.01 13.10
C GLU A 245 -11.14 -15.65 12.82
N ASP A 246 -10.50 -14.77 12.04
CA ASP A 246 -11.06 -13.47 11.69
C ASP A 246 -12.12 -13.60 10.59
N VAL A 247 -11.90 -14.48 9.61
CA VAL A 247 -12.89 -14.81 8.59
C VAL A 247 -14.15 -15.40 9.24
N ASN A 248 -13.98 -16.38 10.15
CA ASN A 248 -15.10 -16.99 10.88
C ASN A 248 -15.88 -15.96 11.72
N TYR A 249 -15.18 -15.02 12.35
CA TYR A 249 -15.82 -13.94 13.09
C TYR A 249 -16.65 -13.04 12.17
N ILE A 250 -16.12 -12.60 11.06
CA ILE A 250 -16.79 -11.73 10.10
C ILE A 250 -18.04 -12.43 9.51
N THR A 251 -17.93 -13.69 9.12
CA THR A 251 -19.07 -14.45 8.57
C THR A 251 -20.17 -14.66 9.62
N SER A 252 -19.83 -14.95 10.87
CA SER A 252 -20.78 -15.07 11.98
C SER A 252 -21.44 -13.72 12.29
N LEU A 253 -20.69 -12.62 12.25
CA LEU A 253 -21.23 -11.27 12.44
C LEU A 253 -22.24 -10.92 11.34
N ILE A 254 -21.92 -11.21 10.07
CA ILE A 254 -22.85 -11.02 8.95
C ILE A 254 -24.17 -11.78 9.18
N GLN A 255 -24.11 -13.07 9.58
CA GLN A 255 -25.29 -13.87 9.87
C GLN A 255 -26.15 -13.27 10.99
N THR A 256 -25.49 -12.71 12.03
CA THR A 256 -26.17 -12.05 13.13
C THR A 256 -26.86 -10.75 12.68
N ILE A 257 -26.15 -9.89 11.97
CA ILE A 257 -26.66 -8.58 11.56
C ILE A 257 -27.77 -8.70 10.51
N ARG A 258 -27.71 -9.69 9.62
CA ARG A 258 -28.78 -9.96 8.62
C ARG A 258 -30.18 -10.13 9.24
N LYS A 259 -30.26 -10.61 10.48
CA LYS A 259 -31.56 -10.83 11.16
C LYS A 259 -32.25 -9.52 11.47
N ASP A 260 -31.50 -8.46 11.76
CA ASP A 260 -32.01 -7.16 12.22
C ASP A 260 -31.86 -6.05 11.18
N SER A 261 -31.21 -6.33 10.05
CA SER A 261 -30.93 -5.34 9.01
C SER A 261 -31.97 -5.33 7.92
N LYS A 262 -32.39 -4.13 7.47
CA LYS A 262 -33.20 -3.94 6.26
C LYS A 262 -32.34 -3.95 4.99
N CYS A 263 -31.06 -3.52 5.12
CA CYS A 263 -30.07 -3.53 4.08
C CYS A 263 -29.59 -4.96 3.84
N GLU A 264 -29.40 -5.33 2.58
CA GLU A 264 -28.76 -6.62 2.25
C GLU A 264 -27.26 -6.57 2.50
N ILE A 265 -26.72 -7.69 3.01
CA ILE A 265 -25.29 -7.87 3.21
C ILE A 265 -24.83 -9.08 2.42
N ILE A 266 -23.88 -8.92 1.51
CA ILE A 266 -23.33 -10.01 0.70
C ILE A 266 -21.88 -10.24 1.11
N TYR A 267 -21.56 -11.48 1.47
CA TYR A 267 -20.16 -11.89 1.67
C TYR A 267 -19.60 -12.42 0.37
N GLU A 268 -18.61 -11.72 -0.18
CA GLU A 268 -18.02 -12.02 -1.48
C GLU A 268 -16.76 -12.91 -1.38
N GLY A 269 -16.27 -13.17 -0.17
CA GLY A 269 -15.01 -13.89 0.03
C GLY A 269 -13.78 -13.10 -0.37
N CYS A 270 -12.73 -13.82 -0.74
CA CYS A 270 -11.47 -13.22 -1.23
C CYS A 270 -11.48 -13.15 -2.75
N LEU A 271 -11.74 -11.98 -3.31
CA LEU A 271 -11.78 -11.75 -4.76
C LEU A 271 -10.44 -11.20 -5.28
N SER A 272 -10.13 -11.53 -6.53
CA SER A 272 -8.97 -11.00 -7.25
C SER A 272 -9.24 -10.96 -8.76
N GLY A 273 -8.43 -10.17 -9.51
CA GLY A 273 -8.56 -10.08 -10.96
C GLY A 273 -9.95 -9.66 -11.41
N ASN A 274 -10.45 -10.30 -12.45
CA ASN A 274 -11.70 -9.93 -13.10
C ASN A 274 -12.94 -9.95 -12.19
N ASP A 275 -13.02 -10.85 -11.22
CA ASP A 275 -14.17 -10.90 -10.29
C ASP A 275 -14.14 -9.74 -9.32
N TYR A 276 -12.96 -9.30 -8.87
CA TYR A 276 -12.79 -8.09 -8.11
C TYR A 276 -13.19 -6.85 -8.93
N ASP A 277 -12.77 -6.78 -10.19
CA ASP A 277 -13.06 -5.66 -11.09
C ASP A 277 -14.58 -5.54 -11.37
N LYS A 278 -15.27 -6.66 -11.55
CA LYS A 278 -16.73 -6.71 -11.70
C LYS A 278 -17.44 -6.20 -10.45
N LEU A 279 -17.01 -6.63 -9.25
CA LEU A 279 -17.57 -6.14 -8.00
C LEU A 279 -17.41 -4.63 -7.87
N MET A 280 -16.19 -4.10 -8.12
CA MET A 280 -15.94 -2.66 -8.07
C MET A 280 -16.77 -1.88 -9.09
N SER A 281 -16.97 -2.42 -10.29
CA SER A 281 -17.79 -1.78 -11.33
C SER A 281 -19.28 -1.72 -10.95
N LYS A 282 -19.78 -2.71 -10.21
CA LYS A 282 -21.16 -2.73 -9.67
C LYS A 282 -21.39 -1.68 -8.60
N CYS A 283 -20.41 -1.43 -7.74
CA CYS A 283 -20.56 -0.58 -6.57
C CYS A 283 -20.44 0.91 -6.90
N SER A 284 -21.16 1.75 -6.16
CA SER A 284 -21.09 3.21 -6.25
C SER A 284 -20.26 3.84 -5.13
N ILE A 285 -20.19 3.17 -3.99
CA ILE A 285 -19.53 3.67 -2.78
C ILE A 285 -18.50 2.65 -2.27
N GLY A 286 -17.29 3.10 -1.98
CA GLY A 286 -16.25 2.32 -1.33
C GLY A 286 -16.05 2.75 0.12
N LEU A 287 -15.94 1.80 1.05
CA LEU A 287 -15.76 2.06 2.46
C LEU A 287 -14.30 1.91 2.90
N SER A 288 -13.71 3.00 3.31
CA SER A 288 -12.41 3.04 3.99
C SER A 288 -12.59 3.23 5.49
N THR A 289 -13.37 2.34 6.10
CA THR A 289 -13.68 2.34 7.53
C THR A 289 -12.52 1.80 8.35
N GLN A 290 -12.27 2.45 9.48
CA GLN A 290 -11.39 2.00 10.56
C GLN A 290 -11.74 2.76 11.83
N THR A 291 -11.37 2.25 13.01
CA THR A 291 -11.48 3.02 14.24
C THR A 291 -10.46 4.15 14.24
N SER A 292 -10.86 5.38 14.59
CA SER A 292 -10.02 6.58 14.56
C SER A 292 -9.16 6.73 15.82
N GLY A 293 -9.58 6.10 16.91
CA GLY A 293 -8.94 6.27 18.22
C GLY A 293 -7.71 5.38 18.37
N GLU A 294 -6.57 5.96 18.75
CA GLU A 294 -5.37 5.28 19.27
C GLU A 294 -4.26 4.88 18.31
N PHE A 295 -4.40 5.07 17.00
CA PHE A 295 -3.27 4.76 16.11
C PHE A 295 -2.28 5.94 16.03
N LYS A 296 -1.24 5.92 16.86
CA LYS A 296 -0.11 6.87 16.80
C LYS A 296 0.52 6.99 15.41
N TYR A 297 0.26 6.01 14.54
CA TYR A 297 0.79 5.95 13.17
C TYR A 297 -0.22 6.37 12.09
N ALA A 298 -1.46 6.75 12.45
CA ALA A 298 -2.46 7.17 11.46
C ALA A 298 -1.96 8.32 10.57
N ASP A 299 -1.16 9.21 11.14
CA ASP A 299 -0.56 10.34 10.43
C ASP A 299 0.69 9.97 9.61
N THR A 300 1.24 8.77 9.78
CA THR A 300 2.45 8.32 9.08
C THR A 300 2.20 7.32 7.96
N SER A 301 0.95 6.96 7.71
CA SER A 301 0.54 6.05 6.63
C SER A 301 -0.57 6.67 5.78
N PHE A 302 -0.98 6.01 4.72
CA PHE A 302 -2.13 6.41 3.92
C PHE A 302 -3.02 5.20 3.62
N PRO A 303 -4.36 5.29 3.81
CA PRO A 303 -5.26 4.18 3.54
C PRO A 303 -5.33 3.85 2.04
N SER A 304 -4.60 2.84 1.59
CA SER A 304 -4.48 2.46 0.18
C SER A 304 -5.83 2.14 -0.51
N LYS A 305 -6.86 1.77 0.27
CA LYS A 305 -8.21 1.53 -0.22
C LYS A 305 -8.82 2.77 -0.89
N VAL A 306 -8.52 3.97 -0.38
CA VAL A 306 -9.03 5.24 -0.91
C VAL A 306 -8.63 5.40 -2.37
N ILE A 307 -7.33 5.26 -2.67
CA ILE A 307 -6.82 5.35 -4.04
C ILE A 307 -7.41 4.24 -4.91
N ASN A 308 -7.50 3.03 -4.36
CA ASN A 308 -8.07 1.91 -5.11
C ASN A 308 -9.52 2.17 -5.50
N TYR A 309 -10.38 2.62 -4.59
CA TYR A 309 -11.79 2.93 -4.89
C TYR A 309 -11.93 4.07 -5.90
N LEU A 310 -11.18 5.17 -5.73
CA LEU A 310 -11.17 6.28 -6.69
C LEU A 310 -10.67 5.85 -8.07
N SER A 311 -9.76 4.88 -8.15
CA SER A 311 -9.31 4.31 -9.44
C SER A 311 -10.42 3.59 -10.20
N TYR A 312 -11.44 3.05 -9.50
CA TYR A 312 -12.66 2.51 -10.10
C TYR A 312 -13.78 3.55 -10.24
N GLY A 313 -13.55 4.79 -9.81
CA GLY A 313 -14.53 5.86 -9.89
C GLY A 313 -15.61 5.79 -8.80
N LEU A 314 -15.38 5.12 -7.67
CA LEU A 314 -16.31 5.05 -6.56
C LEU A 314 -16.22 6.32 -5.71
N THR A 315 -17.36 6.77 -5.17
CA THR A 315 -17.40 7.68 -4.03
C THR A 315 -16.80 6.99 -2.81
N VAL A 316 -15.99 7.68 -2.03
CA VAL A 316 -15.33 7.06 -0.87
C VAL A 316 -15.89 7.64 0.43
N VAL A 317 -16.42 6.77 1.29
CA VAL A 317 -16.74 7.10 2.67
C VAL A 317 -15.63 6.60 3.58
N SER A 318 -15.06 7.48 4.36
CA SER A 318 -13.87 7.19 5.18
C SER A 318 -13.93 7.77 6.58
N THR A 319 -13.16 7.17 7.48
CA THR A 319 -12.85 7.77 8.79
C THR A 319 -12.20 9.13 8.57
N LYS A 320 -12.56 10.10 9.40
CA LYS A 320 -11.95 11.42 9.40
C LYS A 320 -10.59 11.37 10.09
N ILE A 321 -9.51 11.33 9.29
CA ILE A 321 -8.14 11.37 9.76
C ILE A 321 -7.34 12.44 9.02
N LYS A 322 -6.39 13.05 9.70
CA LYS A 322 -5.64 14.23 9.24
C LYS A 322 -4.99 14.04 7.86
N VAL A 323 -4.42 12.86 7.59
CA VAL A 323 -3.79 12.57 6.28
C VAL A 323 -4.78 12.59 5.12
N LEU A 324 -6.05 12.25 5.35
CA LEU A 324 -7.10 12.30 4.34
C LEU A 324 -7.73 13.68 4.22
N GLU A 325 -7.81 14.44 5.30
CA GLU A 325 -8.32 15.82 5.27
C GLU A 325 -7.38 16.77 4.51
N LEU A 326 -6.08 16.53 4.60
CA LEU A 326 -5.04 17.38 3.99
C LEU A 326 -4.56 16.89 2.63
N CYS A 327 -5.01 15.74 2.14
CA CYS A 327 -4.55 15.21 0.86
C CYS A 327 -5.25 15.89 -0.34
N LYS A 328 -4.62 15.81 -1.52
CA LYS A 328 -5.11 16.42 -2.77
C LYS A 328 -6.40 15.82 -3.33
N ILE A 329 -6.96 14.83 -2.65
CA ILE A 329 -8.21 14.15 -3.01
C ILE A 329 -9.27 14.25 -1.92
N SER A 330 -9.08 15.08 -0.90
CA SER A 330 -10.03 15.27 0.20
C SER A 330 -11.44 15.61 -0.29
N ASP A 331 -11.57 16.41 -1.35
CA ASP A 331 -12.85 16.79 -1.96
C ASP A 331 -13.61 15.64 -2.63
N TYR A 332 -12.97 14.49 -2.80
CA TYR A 332 -13.57 13.26 -3.32
C TYR A 332 -13.99 12.29 -2.22
N LEU A 333 -13.84 12.69 -0.95
CA LEU A 333 -14.08 11.86 0.22
C LEU A 333 -15.24 12.41 1.05
N SER A 334 -16.08 11.52 1.54
CA SER A 334 -17.09 11.80 2.56
C SER A 334 -16.62 11.26 3.89
N PHE A 335 -16.62 12.08 4.93
CA PHE A 335 -16.08 11.71 6.23
C PHE A 335 -17.18 11.45 7.27
N TYR A 336 -16.95 10.46 8.12
CA TYR A 336 -17.63 10.35 9.40
C TYR A 336 -16.69 10.66 10.55
N SER A 337 -17.20 11.33 11.59
CA SER A 337 -16.38 11.85 12.69
C SER A 337 -16.34 10.95 13.92
N ASN A 338 -17.35 10.10 14.08
CA ASN A 338 -17.52 9.23 15.25
C ASN A 338 -17.45 7.77 14.84
N ASP A 339 -16.67 6.97 15.56
CA ASP A 339 -16.49 5.54 15.32
C ASP A 339 -17.70 4.72 15.77
N THR A 340 -18.87 5.11 15.25
CA THR A 340 -20.13 4.38 15.50
C THR A 340 -20.73 3.88 14.20
N PRO A 341 -21.35 2.69 14.19
CA PRO A 341 -22.03 2.18 13.00
C PRO A 341 -23.10 3.13 12.44
N GLN A 342 -23.79 3.87 13.33
CA GLN A 342 -24.77 4.90 12.95
C GLN A 342 -24.11 6.05 12.17
N ALA A 343 -22.94 6.55 12.61
CA ALA A 343 -22.23 7.62 11.93
C ALA A 343 -21.73 7.17 10.54
N VAL A 344 -21.27 5.93 10.40
CA VAL A 344 -20.90 5.34 9.11
C VAL A 344 -22.13 5.26 8.19
N ALA A 345 -23.27 4.76 8.68
CA ALA A 345 -24.51 4.69 7.90
C ALA A 345 -24.99 6.07 7.45
N ASN A 346 -24.96 7.07 8.34
CA ASN A 346 -25.33 8.44 8.01
C ASN A 346 -24.40 9.02 6.93
N ALA A 347 -23.11 8.75 7.00
CA ALA A 347 -22.16 9.19 5.99
C ALA A 347 -22.43 8.51 4.63
N ILE A 348 -22.78 7.22 4.62
CA ILE A 348 -23.17 6.49 3.40
C ILE A 348 -24.45 7.10 2.77
N ILE A 349 -25.48 7.40 3.59
CA ILE A 349 -26.75 7.95 3.11
C ILE A 349 -26.58 9.36 2.54
N ASN A 350 -25.76 10.18 3.17
CA ASN A 350 -25.61 11.60 2.84
C ASN A 350 -24.43 11.89 1.90
N CYS A 351 -23.61 10.92 1.54
CA CYS A 351 -22.48 11.19 0.65
C CYS A 351 -22.98 11.54 -0.78
N PRO A 352 -22.47 12.61 -1.38
CA PRO A 352 -22.75 12.89 -2.79
C PRO A 352 -22.09 11.80 -3.65
N ILE A 353 -22.86 11.17 -4.53
CA ILE A 353 -22.28 10.25 -5.51
C ILE A 353 -21.54 11.08 -6.54
N ILE A 354 -20.22 10.88 -6.60
CA ILE A 354 -19.36 11.57 -7.56
C ILE A 354 -19.45 10.93 -8.95
N ASP A 355 -19.23 11.72 -9.98
CA ASP A 355 -19.06 11.21 -11.33
C ASP A 355 -17.81 10.31 -11.38
N ARG A 356 -18.00 9.07 -11.83
CA ARG A 356 -16.94 8.06 -11.95
C ARG A 356 -15.77 8.55 -12.82
N GLN A 357 -16.07 9.22 -13.94
CA GLN A 357 -15.04 9.71 -14.84
C GLN A 357 -14.25 10.85 -14.19
N LYS A 358 -14.91 11.73 -13.44
CA LYS A 358 -14.23 12.80 -12.69
C LYS A 358 -13.24 12.25 -11.65
N ALA A 359 -13.62 11.21 -10.92
CA ALA A 359 -12.72 10.56 -9.96
C ALA A 359 -11.52 9.91 -10.66
N LYS A 360 -11.75 9.19 -11.76
CA LYS A 360 -10.68 8.57 -12.55
C LYS A 360 -9.73 9.60 -13.17
N LEU A 361 -10.26 10.71 -13.67
CA LEU A 361 -9.46 11.82 -14.19
C LEU A 361 -8.58 12.43 -13.09
N LYS A 362 -9.08 12.54 -11.86
CA LYS A 362 -8.27 13.00 -10.71
C LYS A 362 -7.12 12.04 -10.41
N ILE A 363 -7.36 10.73 -10.46
CA ILE A 363 -6.28 9.73 -10.30
C ILE A 363 -5.24 9.85 -11.42
N LYS A 364 -5.68 10.07 -12.67
CA LYS A 364 -4.77 10.29 -13.81
C LYS A 364 -3.96 11.59 -13.67
N GLU A 365 -4.57 12.65 -13.15
CA GLU A 365 -3.88 13.92 -12.85
C GLU A 365 -2.76 13.68 -11.81
N LEU A 366 -3.06 12.92 -10.72
CA LEU A 366 -2.07 12.59 -9.71
C LEU A 366 -0.94 11.72 -10.26
N ASP A 367 -1.24 10.79 -11.16
CA ASP A 367 -0.23 9.98 -11.86
C ASP A 367 0.72 10.88 -12.67
N ASN A 368 0.19 11.78 -13.47
CA ASN A 368 0.99 12.72 -14.27
C ASN A 368 1.88 13.62 -13.40
N ILE A 369 1.31 14.15 -12.31
CA ILE A 369 2.07 14.99 -11.35
C ILE A 369 3.21 14.18 -10.73
N PHE A 370 2.94 12.97 -10.28
CA PHE A 370 3.94 12.10 -9.67
C PHE A 370 5.06 11.75 -10.65
N GLN A 371 4.72 11.36 -11.89
CA GLN A 371 5.72 11.06 -12.93
C GLN A 371 6.63 12.27 -13.20
N MET A 372 6.05 13.45 -13.41
CA MET A 372 6.81 14.67 -13.68
C MET A 372 7.74 15.03 -12.50
N GLN A 373 7.22 14.98 -11.27
CA GLN A 373 8.02 15.27 -10.07
C GLN A 373 9.16 14.28 -9.89
N LEU A 374 8.90 12.97 -10.04
CA LEU A 374 9.92 11.93 -9.91
C LEU A 374 11.00 12.05 -10.99
N GLN A 375 10.61 12.36 -12.22
CA GLN A 375 11.54 12.62 -13.32
C GLN A 375 12.48 13.80 -12.99
N ASN A 376 11.93 14.91 -12.50
CA ASN A 376 12.71 16.08 -12.09
C ASN A 376 13.69 15.73 -10.96
N ILE A 377 13.26 14.96 -9.96
CA ILE A 377 14.11 14.49 -8.86
C ILE A 377 15.29 13.69 -9.41
N ILE A 378 15.03 12.71 -10.27
CA ILE A 378 16.06 11.85 -10.84
C ILE A 378 17.06 12.66 -11.69
N GLN A 379 16.55 13.63 -12.48
CA GLN A 379 17.40 14.52 -13.26
C GLN A 379 18.29 15.41 -12.38
N CYS A 380 17.74 15.96 -11.29
CA CYS A 380 18.51 16.72 -10.31
C CYS A 380 19.62 15.90 -9.64
N LEU A 381 19.32 14.65 -9.28
CA LEU A 381 20.30 13.76 -8.67
C LEU A 381 21.41 13.31 -9.65
N LYS A 382 21.13 13.31 -10.95
CA LYS A 382 22.12 12.92 -11.98
C LYS A 382 23.07 14.04 -12.40
N LYS A 383 22.74 15.28 -12.11
CA LYS A 383 23.63 16.43 -12.26
C LYS A 383 24.70 16.45 -11.16
#